data_ab35216ce0ced6476fb66f2580a44b91
#
_entry.id   ab35216ce0ced6476fb66f2580a44b91
#
_cell.length_a   1.000
_cell.length_b   1.000
_cell.length_c   1.000
_cell.angle_alpha   90.00
_cell.angle_beta   90.00
_cell.angle_gamma   90.00
#
_symmetry.space_group_name_H-M   'P 1'
#
loop_
_entity.id
_entity.type
_entity.pdbx_description
1 polymer ?
#
loop_
_entity_poly.entity_id
_entity_poly.type
_entity_poly.pdbx_seq_one_letter_code
_entity_poly.pdbx_strand_id
1 'polypeptide(L)'
;VSLITTLARLEAVRTGRAQPAATVRHRHLSDRPLVFVPLITAGEAGAPLGALVGTDRDAPHLLVVPQPRDRDLRFAFLAELAGIVLPHVEAYAESVEAAERTETDPETGKRVKVEVDLCADAAQLVVPSRAGVDFVRLLGRSMRFRRTAEQDPETPHPAPPRVPLLGRWLTHYGERARVPGSSLLLAMTDLLGRHWATGQSTLEDQHLGALLAWIAPQDPPHPRDSHEPPPTGAEAARRAELARDADGQLLCPPAGPATDPAFDNKLLAPAIERYDRARTALAAAEDGLEADDRLGALTAAEREIRALVESRTRPTWDAVWRGLDLLRALPEGAHAEERWTRDRWSFTSHRDRILAGEPPQPRRDDAVTAANKLATREREQARLEAQEALDDPLVMAGRRLSGEAFAGEVVDVVMAYSESKRPSPRPLVTIRTDDRPYLGERVKVYRSLGGKPQTAEYVGPAAPARGPGGPGGPGGPGGPGGPGGPDDGTGTDDGTVVLRIMDKMGRGKEPEAGSVPEKGDLVCFTLFEHEQRGGAKLPDPEQTPWTHGGPPGESAAVPEAADAQTEEDVL
;
A
#
# COMPACT_ATOMS: atom_id res chain seq x y z
N VAL A 1 -11.67 -10.79 0.54
CA VAL A 1 -12.78 -9.83 0.29
C VAL A 1 -13.75 -9.98 1.44
N SER A 2 -14.01 -8.91 2.21
CA SER A 2 -14.96 -8.96 3.32
C SER A 2 -16.41 -9.09 2.82
N LEU A 3 -17.31 -9.59 3.67
CA LEU A 3 -18.73 -9.65 3.33
C LEU A 3 -19.30 -8.25 3.05
N ILE A 4 -18.89 -7.25 3.81
CA ILE A 4 -19.29 -5.85 3.60
C ILE A 4 -18.86 -5.33 2.22
N THR A 5 -17.61 -5.60 1.82
CA THR A 5 -17.14 -5.20 0.48
C THR A 5 -17.93 -5.90 -0.62
N THR A 6 -18.30 -7.18 -0.41
CA THR A 6 -19.14 -7.91 -1.37
C THR A 6 -20.55 -7.31 -1.47
N LEU A 7 -21.17 -7.00 -0.33
CA LEU A 7 -22.48 -6.34 -0.29
C LEU A 7 -22.43 -4.95 -0.92
N ALA A 8 -21.38 -4.17 -0.64
CA ALA A 8 -21.17 -2.86 -1.25
C ALA A 8 -21.05 -2.96 -2.78
N ARG A 9 -20.32 -3.97 -3.30
CA ARG A 9 -20.24 -4.22 -4.76
C ARG A 9 -21.58 -4.61 -5.37
N LEU A 10 -22.34 -5.48 -4.72
CA LEU A 10 -23.69 -5.83 -5.17
C LEU A 10 -24.60 -4.60 -5.21
N GLU A 11 -24.54 -3.76 -4.21
CA GLU A 11 -25.32 -2.51 -4.16
C GLU A 11 -24.83 -1.53 -5.24
N ALA A 12 -23.52 -1.44 -5.50
CA ALA A 12 -22.99 -0.63 -6.58
C ALA A 12 -23.52 -1.10 -7.95
N VAL A 13 -23.57 -2.42 -8.20
CA VAL A 13 -24.19 -2.97 -9.42
C VAL A 13 -25.67 -2.60 -9.52
N ARG A 14 -26.42 -2.76 -8.43
CA ARG A 14 -27.87 -2.48 -8.39
C ARG A 14 -28.20 -1.03 -8.63
N THR A 15 -27.41 -0.10 -8.06
CA THR A 15 -27.67 1.34 -8.11
C THR A 15 -26.94 2.04 -9.27
N GLY A 16 -25.95 1.37 -9.90
CA GLY A 16 -25.04 1.98 -10.86
C GLY A 16 -24.15 3.06 -10.27
N ARG A 17 -23.92 3.05 -8.95
CA ARG A 17 -23.11 4.05 -8.22
C ARG A 17 -22.13 3.36 -7.28
N ALA A 18 -20.89 3.84 -7.22
CA ALA A 18 -19.92 3.34 -6.25
C ALA A 18 -20.41 3.50 -4.81
N GLN A 19 -20.13 2.52 -3.97
CA GLN A 19 -20.48 2.51 -2.57
C GLN A 19 -19.23 2.71 -1.71
N PRO A 20 -19.33 3.39 -0.55
CA PRO A 20 -18.22 3.47 0.39
C PRO A 20 -17.78 2.07 0.85
N ALA A 21 -16.48 1.79 0.77
CA ALA A 21 -15.84 0.60 1.36
C ALA A 21 -15.03 0.96 2.61
N ALA A 22 -14.75 2.24 2.81
CA ALA A 22 -14.12 2.81 4.00
C ALA A 22 -14.69 4.22 4.26
N THR A 23 -14.75 4.62 5.52
CA THR A 23 -15.24 5.94 5.94
C THR A 23 -14.13 6.93 6.26
N VAL A 24 -12.90 6.41 6.44
CA VAL A 24 -11.71 7.19 6.71
C VAL A 24 -10.58 6.81 5.75
N ARG A 25 -9.64 7.70 5.54
CA ARG A 25 -8.45 7.46 4.74
C ARG A 25 -7.40 6.74 5.57
N HIS A 26 -7.04 5.53 5.16
CA HIS A 26 -6.07 4.69 5.87
C HIS A 26 -4.61 4.90 5.44
N ARG A 27 -4.33 5.85 4.54
CA ARG A 27 -2.99 6.20 4.08
C ARG A 27 -2.73 7.67 4.30
N HIS A 28 -1.52 7.98 4.73
CA HIS A 28 -1.06 9.37 4.73
C HIS A 28 -0.98 9.90 3.29
N LEU A 29 -1.43 11.13 3.08
CA LEU A 29 -1.24 11.85 1.82
C LEU A 29 -0.51 13.16 2.11
N SER A 30 0.68 13.30 1.55
CA SER A 30 1.45 14.53 1.60
C SER A 30 0.70 15.69 0.92
N ASP A 31 0.90 16.90 1.41
CA ASP A 31 0.39 18.11 0.76
C ASP A 31 1.02 18.33 -0.62
N ARG A 32 2.28 17.91 -0.79
CA ARG A 32 3.05 18.04 -2.03
C ARG A 32 3.61 16.69 -2.50
N PRO A 33 2.77 15.72 -2.87
CA PRO A 33 3.24 14.46 -3.39
C PRO A 33 3.89 14.66 -4.75
N LEU A 34 4.95 13.91 -5.05
CA LEU A 34 5.52 13.85 -6.38
C LEU A 34 4.72 12.86 -7.22
N VAL A 35 3.90 13.34 -8.13
CA VAL A 35 3.16 12.50 -9.08
C VAL A 35 4.08 12.12 -10.23
N PHE A 36 4.10 10.82 -10.57
CA PHE A 36 4.88 10.26 -11.65
C PHE A 36 4.01 9.37 -12.55
N VAL A 37 3.78 9.80 -13.76
CA VAL A 37 3.00 9.09 -14.80
C VAL A 37 3.95 8.63 -15.89
N PRO A 38 4.55 7.43 -15.77
CA PRO A 38 5.46 6.89 -16.77
C PRO A 38 4.72 6.39 -18.01
N LEU A 39 5.40 6.39 -19.15
CA LEU A 39 4.94 5.79 -20.39
C LEU A 39 6.07 4.98 -21.04
N ILE A 40 5.73 3.77 -21.47
CA ILE A 40 6.60 2.84 -22.20
C ILE A 40 5.88 2.32 -23.45
N THR A 41 6.61 1.84 -24.43
CA THR A 41 6.02 1.17 -25.58
C THR A 41 5.49 -0.21 -25.23
N ALA A 42 4.47 -0.66 -25.93
CA ALA A 42 3.94 -2.00 -25.76
C ALA A 42 5.00 -3.07 -26.06
N GLY A 43 5.22 -3.96 -25.09
CA GLY A 43 6.18 -5.08 -25.24
C GLY A 43 7.63 -4.75 -24.86
N GLU A 44 7.98 -3.51 -24.49
CA GLU A 44 9.34 -3.12 -24.08
C GLU A 44 9.32 -2.56 -22.64
N ALA A 45 9.16 -3.44 -21.66
CA ALA A 45 8.92 -3.07 -20.25
C ALA A 45 10.03 -2.19 -19.62
N GLY A 46 11.28 -2.31 -20.08
CA GLY A 46 12.43 -1.56 -19.55
C GLY A 46 12.76 -0.25 -20.28
N ALA A 47 12.12 0.04 -21.43
CA ALA A 47 12.45 1.19 -22.25
C ALA A 47 11.45 2.34 -22.04
N PRO A 48 11.82 3.43 -21.33
CA PRO A 48 10.96 4.58 -21.19
C PRO A 48 10.74 5.26 -22.55
N LEU A 49 9.48 5.60 -22.85
CA LEU A 49 9.08 6.46 -23.96
C LEU A 49 8.93 7.91 -23.50
N GLY A 50 8.46 8.09 -22.27
CA GLY A 50 8.33 9.42 -21.67
C GLY A 50 7.66 9.35 -20.30
N ALA A 51 7.41 10.52 -19.72
CA ALA A 51 6.69 10.66 -18.47
C ALA A 51 6.16 12.07 -18.26
N LEU A 52 5.06 12.20 -17.49
CA LEU A 52 4.74 13.43 -16.77
C LEU A 52 5.17 13.27 -15.31
N VAL A 53 5.87 14.25 -14.76
CA VAL A 53 6.35 14.25 -13.37
C VAL A 53 6.30 15.64 -12.77
N GLY A 54 5.92 15.74 -11.50
CA GLY A 54 5.88 17.02 -10.79
C GLY A 54 5.03 16.99 -9.53
N THR A 55 5.07 18.08 -8.78
CA THR A 55 4.32 18.31 -7.54
C THR A 55 3.19 19.33 -7.73
N ASP A 56 3.06 19.89 -8.91
CA ASP A 56 2.04 20.88 -9.27
C ASP A 56 1.19 20.33 -10.42
N ARG A 57 -0.13 20.31 -10.22
CA ARG A 57 -1.10 19.82 -11.20
C ARG A 57 -1.02 20.57 -12.54
N ASP A 58 -0.82 21.88 -12.46
CA ASP A 58 -0.91 22.75 -13.64
C ASP A 58 0.44 22.93 -14.34
N ALA A 59 1.54 22.56 -13.69
CA ALA A 59 2.90 22.69 -14.20
C ALA A 59 3.72 21.39 -14.15
N PRO A 60 3.26 20.28 -14.80
CA PRO A 60 4.05 19.06 -14.88
C PRO A 60 5.24 19.22 -15.83
N HIS A 61 6.32 18.51 -15.53
CA HIS A 61 7.43 18.32 -16.46
C HIS A 61 7.13 17.16 -17.40
N LEU A 62 7.12 17.43 -18.71
CA LEU A 62 7.01 16.40 -19.75
C LEU A 62 8.40 15.98 -20.20
N LEU A 63 8.76 14.74 -19.92
CA LEU A 63 9.98 14.08 -20.35
C LEU A 63 9.69 13.13 -21.51
N VAL A 64 10.54 13.10 -22.53
CA VAL A 64 10.30 12.29 -23.75
C VAL A 64 11.61 11.67 -24.23
N VAL A 65 11.52 10.41 -24.67
CA VAL A 65 12.57 9.69 -25.36
C VAL A 65 12.17 9.55 -26.83
N PRO A 66 12.70 10.38 -27.75
CA PRO A 66 12.28 10.39 -29.16
C PRO A 66 12.56 9.06 -29.89
N GLN A 67 13.57 8.31 -29.45
CA GLN A 67 13.86 6.95 -29.93
C GLN A 67 14.09 6.02 -28.72
N PRO A 68 13.06 5.26 -28.27
CA PRO A 68 13.16 4.41 -27.06
C PRO A 68 14.25 3.34 -27.11
N ARG A 69 14.71 2.95 -28.30
CA ARG A 69 15.80 1.97 -28.46
C ARG A 69 17.20 2.59 -28.40
N ASP A 70 17.29 3.91 -28.45
CA ASP A 70 18.56 4.64 -28.33
C ASP A 70 18.95 4.77 -26.84
N ARG A 71 20.09 4.19 -26.45
CA ARG A 71 20.59 4.19 -25.07
C ARG A 71 20.89 5.60 -24.58
N ASP A 72 21.52 6.43 -25.42
CA ASP A 72 21.96 7.76 -25.00
C ASP A 72 20.75 8.66 -24.73
N LEU A 73 19.68 8.54 -25.55
CA LEU A 73 18.43 9.25 -25.32
C LEU A 73 17.70 8.74 -24.06
N ARG A 74 17.76 7.44 -23.76
CA ARG A 74 17.25 6.93 -22.48
C ARG A 74 18.06 7.48 -21.30
N PHE A 75 19.37 7.53 -21.40
CA PHE A 75 20.21 8.14 -20.36
C PHE A 75 19.95 9.65 -20.19
N ALA A 76 19.70 10.38 -21.28
CA ALA A 76 19.30 11.77 -21.19
C ALA A 76 17.97 11.94 -20.43
N PHE A 77 16.96 11.13 -20.77
CA PHE A 77 15.69 11.08 -20.02
C PHE A 77 15.91 10.77 -18.52
N LEU A 78 16.75 9.79 -18.19
CA LEU A 78 17.05 9.44 -16.80
C LEU A 78 17.79 10.56 -16.05
N ALA A 79 18.65 11.30 -16.73
CA ALA A 79 19.32 12.48 -16.18
C ALA A 79 18.33 13.62 -15.88
N GLU A 80 17.40 13.89 -16.80
CA GLU A 80 16.33 14.88 -16.60
C GLU A 80 15.40 14.45 -15.46
N LEU A 81 15.00 13.17 -15.42
CA LEU A 81 14.19 12.61 -14.33
C LEU A 81 14.91 12.74 -12.97
N ALA A 82 16.22 12.46 -12.93
CA ALA A 82 17.03 12.65 -11.73
C ALA A 82 17.08 14.13 -11.31
N GLY A 83 17.13 15.06 -12.28
CA GLY A 83 17.11 16.50 -12.06
C GLY A 83 15.80 17.02 -11.43
N ILE A 84 14.70 16.27 -11.57
CA ILE A 84 13.39 16.63 -10.98
C ILE A 84 13.17 15.88 -9.65
N VAL A 85 13.38 14.57 -9.65
CA VAL A 85 13.06 13.71 -8.49
C VAL A 85 14.02 13.95 -7.33
N LEU A 86 15.33 14.00 -7.60
CA LEU A 86 16.32 14.08 -6.52
C LEU A 86 16.26 15.38 -5.73
N PRO A 87 16.14 16.58 -6.32
CA PRO A 87 15.98 17.79 -5.54
C PRO A 87 14.75 17.78 -4.63
N HIS A 88 13.63 17.18 -5.09
CA HIS A 88 12.44 17.01 -4.27
C HIS A 88 12.70 16.09 -3.07
N VAL A 89 13.35 14.94 -3.30
CA VAL A 89 13.69 13.98 -2.22
C VAL A 89 14.71 14.57 -1.26
N GLU A 90 15.73 15.27 -1.76
CA GLU A 90 16.79 15.89 -0.97
C GLU A 90 16.26 17.00 -0.07
N ALA A 91 15.29 17.79 -0.52
CA ALA A 91 14.66 18.83 0.31
C ALA A 91 13.99 18.24 1.57
N TYR A 92 13.39 17.05 1.48
CA TYR A 92 12.87 16.33 2.65
C TYR A 92 14.00 15.68 3.48
N ALA A 93 15.03 15.18 2.82
CA ALA A 93 16.16 14.51 3.48
C ALA A 93 17.02 15.49 4.31
N GLU A 94 17.07 16.76 3.94
CA GLU A 94 17.81 17.81 4.64
C GLU A 94 17.05 18.40 5.84
N SER A 95 15.73 18.32 5.85
CA SER A 95 14.87 18.79 6.93
C SER A 95 14.78 17.75 8.05
N VAL A 96 15.41 18.00 9.19
CA VAL A 96 15.48 17.06 10.30
C VAL A 96 15.00 17.66 11.61
N GLU A 97 14.50 16.79 12.51
CA GLU A 97 14.13 17.07 13.89
C GLU A 97 14.81 16.07 14.85
N ALA A 98 15.07 16.47 16.07
CA ALA A 98 15.60 15.59 17.09
C ALA A 98 14.55 14.55 17.51
N ALA A 99 14.93 13.28 17.50
CA ALA A 99 14.07 12.17 17.90
C ALA A 99 14.83 11.15 18.77
N GLU A 100 14.12 10.44 19.65
CA GLU A 100 14.71 9.37 20.45
C GLU A 100 14.47 8.01 19.79
N ARG A 101 15.52 7.22 19.61
CA ARG A 101 15.45 5.82 19.19
C ARG A 101 15.99 4.93 20.30
N THR A 102 15.30 3.81 20.56
CA THR A 102 15.80 2.79 21.47
C THR A 102 16.67 1.81 20.71
N GLU A 103 17.95 1.74 21.05
CA GLU A 103 18.91 0.80 20.50
C GLU A 103 19.34 -0.22 21.54
N THR A 104 19.83 -1.37 21.10
CA THR A 104 20.48 -2.32 21.98
C THR A 104 21.98 -2.04 21.93
N ASP A 105 22.53 -1.64 23.06
CA ASP A 105 23.97 -1.46 23.22
C ASP A 105 24.70 -2.80 22.94
N PRO A 106 25.58 -2.86 21.97
CA PRO A 106 26.24 -4.10 21.57
C PRO A 106 27.15 -4.69 22.66
N GLU A 107 27.67 -3.87 23.59
CA GLU A 107 28.57 -4.34 24.66
C GLU A 107 27.79 -4.85 25.88
N THR A 108 26.70 -4.18 26.22
CA THR A 108 25.96 -4.48 27.47
C THR A 108 24.67 -5.27 27.22
N GLY A 109 24.20 -5.37 25.98
CA GLY A 109 22.89 -5.97 25.62
C GLY A 109 21.69 -5.20 26.17
N LYS A 110 21.90 -4.04 26.77
CA LYS A 110 20.83 -3.22 27.37
C LYS A 110 20.20 -2.29 26.31
N ARG A 111 18.92 -2.02 26.49
CA ARG A 111 18.23 -1.02 25.69
C ARG A 111 18.58 0.38 26.21
N VAL A 112 19.17 1.20 25.37
CA VAL A 112 19.50 2.60 25.63
C VAL A 112 18.74 3.50 24.67
N LYS A 113 18.33 4.67 25.12
CA LYS A 113 17.75 5.69 24.27
C LYS A 113 18.89 6.52 23.68
N VAL A 114 18.88 6.65 22.38
CA VAL A 114 19.86 7.44 21.62
C VAL A 114 19.10 8.55 20.91
N GLU A 115 19.60 9.78 21.02
CA GLU A 115 19.10 10.91 20.26
C GLU A 115 19.63 10.84 18.83
N VAL A 116 18.77 10.97 17.85
CA VAL A 116 19.10 10.87 16.42
C VAL A 116 18.31 11.91 15.62
N ASP A 117 18.84 12.28 14.47
CA ASP A 117 18.17 13.15 13.52
C ASP A 117 17.15 12.34 12.69
N LEU A 118 15.87 12.60 12.88
CA LEU A 118 14.78 12.06 12.06
C LEU A 118 14.38 13.11 11.02
N CYS A 119 14.22 12.72 9.75
CA CYS A 119 13.65 13.61 8.76
C CYS A 119 12.27 14.11 9.24
N ALA A 120 12.07 15.43 9.25
CA ALA A 120 10.83 16.05 9.73
C ALA A 120 9.60 15.58 8.95
N ASP A 121 9.80 15.25 7.68
CA ASP A 121 8.81 14.60 6.81
C ASP A 121 9.53 13.72 5.77
N ALA A 122 8.80 13.07 4.85
CA ALA A 122 9.37 12.23 3.81
C ALA A 122 8.73 12.53 2.45
N ALA A 123 9.53 12.50 1.39
CA ALA A 123 9.03 12.67 0.04
C ALA A 123 8.13 11.50 -0.35
N GLN A 124 6.88 11.80 -0.73
CA GLN A 124 5.90 10.81 -1.17
C GLN A 124 5.82 10.75 -2.69
N LEU A 125 5.83 9.55 -3.25
CA LEU A 125 5.68 9.31 -4.69
C LEU A 125 4.30 8.68 -4.97
N VAL A 126 3.60 9.20 -5.99
CA VAL A 126 2.28 8.68 -6.40
C VAL A 126 2.31 8.32 -7.88
N VAL A 127 1.88 7.10 -8.19
CA VAL A 127 1.76 6.60 -9.56
C VAL A 127 0.30 6.22 -9.88
N PRO A 128 -0.10 6.15 -11.16
CA PRO A 128 -1.49 5.92 -11.52
C PRO A 128 -2.02 4.55 -11.07
N SER A 129 -1.23 3.50 -11.17
CA SER A 129 -1.65 2.12 -10.93
C SER A 129 -0.52 1.26 -10.37
N ARG A 130 -0.84 0.01 -10.01
CA ARG A 130 0.15 -0.99 -9.56
C ARG A 130 1.24 -1.23 -10.60
N ALA A 131 0.91 -1.24 -11.90
CA ALA A 131 1.91 -1.36 -12.95
C ALA A 131 2.92 -0.20 -12.95
N GLY A 132 2.51 1.01 -12.54
CA GLY A 132 3.41 2.12 -12.29
C GLY A 132 4.38 1.87 -11.13
N VAL A 133 3.92 1.21 -10.05
CA VAL A 133 4.80 0.78 -8.94
C VAL A 133 5.85 -0.22 -9.42
N ASP A 134 5.45 -1.21 -10.22
CA ASP A 134 6.37 -2.20 -10.78
C ASP A 134 7.37 -1.56 -11.73
N PHE A 135 6.96 -0.57 -12.52
CA PHE A 135 7.87 0.20 -13.38
C PHE A 135 8.88 1.02 -12.55
N VAL A 136 8.47 1.74 -11.52
CA VAL A 136 9.38 2.46 -10.61
C VAL A 136 10.43 1.51 -10.02
N ARG A 137 9.99 0.32 -9.62
CA ARG A 137 10.85 -0.71 -9.05
C ARG A 137 11.85 -1.26 -10.08
N LEU A 138 11.39 -1.56 -11.29
CA LEU A 138 12.24 -2.02 -12.39
C LEU A 138 13.28 -0.95 -12.73
N LEU A 139 12.85 0.30 -12.92
CA LEU A 139 13.70 1.43 -13.23
C LEU A 139 14.78 1.64 -12.15
N GLY A 140 14.38 1.62 -10.87
CA GLY A 140 15.31 1.74 -9.74
C GLY A 140 16.38 0.65 -9.76
N ARG A 141 15.96 -0.60 -9.95
CA ARG A 141 16.85 -1.76 -9.94
C ARG A 141 17.83 -1.76 -11.12
N SER A 142 17.43 -1.29 -12.29
CA SER A 142 18.27 -1.20 -13.48
C SER A 142 19.36 -0.13 -13.38
N MET A 143 19.14 0.94 -12.60
CA MET A 143 20.06 2.07 -12.49
C MET A 143 21.03 2.00 -11.32
N ARG A 144 20.66 1.41 -10.17
CA ARG A 144 21.42 1.55 -8.90
C ARG A 144 22.86 1.02 -8.92
N PHE A 145 23.18 0.13 -9.85
CA PHE A 145 24.53 -0.43 -10.03
C PHE A 145 25.28 0.14 -11.24
N ARG A 146 24.67 1.07 -11.99
CA ARG A 146 25.36 1.71 -13.10
C ARG A 146 26.49 2.56 -12.57
N ARG A 147 27.62 2.55 -13.30
CA ARG A 147 28.80 3.36 -12.98
C ARG A 147 28.79 4.64 -13.80
N THR A 148 29.25 5.72 -13.21
CA THR A 148 29.48 6.99 -13.90
C THR A 148 30.92 7.03 -14.44
N ALA A 149 31.19 7.93 -15.37
CA ALA A 149 32.55 8.13 -15.89
C ALA A 149 33.57 8.55 -14.81
N GLU A 150 33.11 9.22 -13.74
CA GLU A 150 33.95 9.58 -12.58
C GLU A 150 34.31 8.37 -11.73
N GLN A 151 33.39 7.41 -11.56
CA GLN A 151 33.59 6.19 -10.77
C GLN A 151 34.43 5.16 -11.51
N ASP A 152 34.29 5.08 -12.81
CA ASP A 152 34.99 4.13 -13.68
C ASP A 152 35.11 4.71 -15.09
N PRO A 153 36.25 5.37 -15.41
CA PRO A 153 36.49 5.96 -16.72
C PRO A 153 36.52 4.96 -17.89
N GLU A 154 36.77 3.67 -17.60
CA GLU A 154 36.83 2.62 -18.60
C GLU A 154 35.47 1.92 -18.84
N THR A 155 34.45 2.29 -18.06
CA THR A 155 33.10 1.72 -18.23
C THR A 155 32.57 2.04 -19.63
N PRO A 156 32.20 1.03 -20.43
CA PRO A 156 31.51 1.29 -21.67
C PRO A 156 30.12 1.85 -21.38
N HIS A 157 29.78 2.99 -21.95
CA HIS A 157 28.49 3.69 -21.75
C HIS A 157 28.21 4.06 -20.28
N PRO A 158 28.99 4.98 -19.71
CA PRO A 158 28.81 5.41 -18.32
C PRO A 158 27.45 6.09 -18.15
N ALA A 159 26.81 5.84 -17.00
CA ALA A 159 25.57 6.50 -16.66
C ALA A 159 25.81 7.99 -16.32
N PRO A 160 24.85 8.88 -16.57
CA PRO A 160 24.93 10.26 -16.10
C PRO A 160 25.09 10.34 -14.57
N PRO A 161 25.77 11.38 -14.04
CA PRO A 161 26.27 11.42 -12.66
C PRO A 161 25.24 11.13 -11.57
N ARG A 162 23.99 11.57 -11.70
CA ARG A 162 22.96 11.40 -10.67
C ARG A 162 22.04 10.19 -10.87
N VAL A 163 22.15 9.50 -12.01
CA VAL A 163 21.28 8.36 -12.35
C VAL A 163 21.43 7.19 -11.38
N PRO A 164 22.64 6.76 -10.94
CA PRO A 164 22.75 5.70 -9.94
C PRO A 164 22.10 6.05 -8.59
N LEU A 165 22.19 7.32 -8.16
CA LEU A 165 21.56 7.81 -6.93
C LEU A 165 20.02 7.77 -7.05
N LEU A 166 19.46 8.22 -8.19
CA LEU A 166 18.05 8.05 -8.48
C LEU A 166 17.65 6.57 -8.39
N GLY A 167 18.46 5.67 -8.97
CA GLY A 167 18.24 4.22 -8.90
C GLY A 167 18.16 3.68 -7.48
N ARG A 168 19.00 4.15 -6.56
CA ARG A 168 18.96 3.78 -5.13
C ARG A 168 17.66 4.22 -4.47
N TRP A 169 17.22 5.46 -4.69
CA TRP A 169 15.96 5.98 -4.14
C TRP A 169 14.75 5.26 -4.71
N LEU A 170 14.63 5.11 -6.03
CA LEU A 170 13.50 4.39 -6.64
C LEU A 170 13.44 2.93 -6.20
N THR A 171 14.60 2.27 -5.99
CA THR A 171 14.65 0.92 -5.41
C THR A 171 14.07 0.92 -4.00
N HIS A 172 14.43 1.90 -3.16
CA HIS A 172 13.89 2.03 -1.81
C HIS A 172 12.37 2.23 -1.82
N TYR A 173 11.85 3.15 -2.63
CA TYR A 173 10.41 3.35 -2.82
C TYR A 173 9.71 2.06 -3.25
N GLY A 174 10.26 1.34 -4.23
CA GLY A 174 9.71 0.07 -4.72
C GLY A 174 9.70 -1.03 -3.66
N GLU A 175 10.71 -1.12 -2.79
CA GLU A 175 10.71 -2.05 -1.66
C GLU A 175 9.72 -1.62 -0.56
N ARG A 176 9.58 -0.33 -0.30
CA ARG A 176 8.60 0.20 0.67
C ARG A 176 7.15 -0.01 0.22
N ALA A 177 6.86 0.08 -1.07
CA ALA A 177 5.52 -0.21 -1.61
C ALA A 177 5.06 -1.66 -1.33
N ARG A 178 5.99 -2.58 -1.05
CA ARG A 178 5.70 -3.97 -0.66
C ARG A 178 5.41 -4.15 0.83
N VAL A 179 5.63 -3.11 1.64
CA VAL A 179 5.36 -3.13 3.08
C VAL A 179 3.93 -2.65 3.31
N PRO A 180 3.05 -3.50 3.85
CA PRO A 180 1.67 -3.11 4.13
C PRO A 180 1.62 -1.87 5.04
N GLY A 181 0.78 -0.92 4.69
CA GLY A 181 0.64 0.31 5.47
C GLY A 181 1.57 1.45 5.05
N SER A 182 2.64 1.19 4.28
CA SER A 182 3.53 2.24 3.79
C SER A 182 2.83 3.19 2.82
N SER A 183 3.13 4.48 2.96
CA SER A 183 2.60 5.56 2.11
C SER A 183 3.70 6.25 1.28
N LEU A 184 4.94 5.75 1.26
CA LEU A 184 6.03 6.37 0.51
C LEU A 184 5.87 6.27 -1.01
N LEU A 185 5.33 5.14 -1.51
CA LEU A 185 4.97 4.97 -2.93
C LEU A 185 3.56 4.41 -3.02
N LEU A 186 2.67 5.16 -3.63
CA LEU A 186 1.24 4.86 -3.69
C LEU A 186 0.77 4.67 -5.14
N ALA A 187 -0.07 3.67 -5.38
CA ALA A 187 -0.83 3.47 -6.61
C ALA A 187 -2.24 4.03 -6.46
N MET A 188 -2.64 4.97 -7.31
CA MET A 188 -3.93 5.65 -7.21
C MET A 188 -5.12 4.69 -7.33
N THR A 189 -5.08 3.75 -8.28
CA THR A 189 -6.15 2.75 -8.44
C THR A 189 -6.32 1.88 -7.19
N ASP A 190 -5.21 1.46 -6.56
CA ASP A 190 -5.27 0.65 -5.33
C ASP A 190 -5.83 1.45 -4.15
N LEU A 191 -5.50 2.75 -4.06
CA LEU A 191 -6.04 3.63 -3.02
C LEU A 191 -7.55 3.83 -3.17
N LEU A 192 -7.99 4.21 -4.36
CA LEU A 192 -9.41 4.45 -4.64
C LEU A 192 -10.22 3.16 -4.44
N GLY A 193 -9.73 2.00 -4.94
CA GLY A 193 -10.39 0.72 -4.79
C GLY A 193 -10.47 0.18 -3.34
N ARG A 194 -9.71 0.75 -2.40
CA ARG A 194 -9.86 0.49 -0.96
C ARG A 194 -10.97 1.29 -0.31
N HIS A 195 -11.29 2.47 -0.84
CA HIS A 195 -12.27 3.38 -0.23
C HIS A 195 -13.63 3.33 -0.91
N TRP A 196 -13.69 2.87 -2.16
CA TRP A 196 -14.93 2.74 -2.91
C TRP A 196 -15.06 1.36 -3.56
N ALA A 197 -16.20 0.75 -3.36
CA ALA A 197 -16.60 -0.47 -4.06
C ALA A 197 -17.40 -0.08 -5.32
N THR A 198 -16.93 -0.53 -6.47
CA THR A 198 -17.61 -0.37 -7.76
C THR A 198 -18.36 -1.64 -8.14
N GLY A 199 -19.16 -1.58 -9.22
CA GLY A 199 -19.74 -2.76 -9.85
C GLY A 199 -18.78 -3.50 -10.77
N GLN A 200 -17.54 -3.03 -10.91
CA GLN A 200 -16.51 -3.61 -11.78
C GLN A 200 -15.69 -4.69 -11.06
N SER A 201 -15.01 -5.53 -11.83
CA SER A 201 -14.01 -6.44 -11.29
C SER A 201 -12.76 -5.67 -10.83
N THR A 202 -11.91 -6.32 -10.02
CA THR A 202 -10.64 -5.72 -9.58
C THR A 202 -9.69 -5.41 -10.74
N LEU A 203 -9.81 -6.13 -11.85
CA LEU A 203 -9.02 -5.88 -13.07
C LEU A 203 -9.51 -4.62 -13.79
N GLU A 204 -10.82 -4.46 -13.94
CA GLU A 204 -11.43 -3.27 -14.55
C GLU A 204 -11.17 -2.02 -13.68
N ASP A 205 -11.14 -2.14 -12.36
CA ASP A 205 -10.78 -1.06 -11.43
C ASP A 205 -9.33 -0.56 -11.60
N GLN A 206 -8.46 -1.28 -12.34
CA GLN A 206 -7.15 -0.76 -12.73
C GLN A 206 -7.22 0.30 -13.85
N HIS A 207 -8.36 0.47 -14.50
CA HIS A 207 -8.61 1.59 -15.42
C HIS A 207 -9.01 2.83 -14.61
N LEU A 208 -8.05 3.69 -14.30
CA LEU A 208 -8.24 4.83 -13.38
C LEU A 208 -9.41 5.76 -13.79
N GLY A 209 -9.55 6.03 -15.08
CA GLY A 209 -10.64 6.88 -15.57
C GLY A 209 -12.01 6.27 -15.36
N ALA A 210 -12.18 4.96 -15.57
CA ALA A 210 -13.42 4.24 -15.33
C ALA A 210 -13.74 4.17 -13.82
N LEU A 211 -12.73 3.87 -12.99
CA LEU A 211 -12.85 3.86 -11.54
C LEU A 211 -13.33 5.23 -11.01
N LEU A 212 -12.70 6.31 -11.46
CA LEU A 212 -13.11 7.68 -11.08
C LEU A 212 -14.52 8.02 -11.57
N ALA A 213 -14.90 7.54 -12.76
CA ALA A 213 -16.24 7.75 -13.29
C ALA A 213 -17.32 7.02 -12.49
N TRP A 214 -17.02 5.83 -11.93
CA TRP A 214 -17.89 5.15 -10.97
C TRP A 214 -18.06 5.94 -9.68
N ILE A 215 -16.96 6.47 -9.13
CA ILE A 215 -16.94 7.17 -7.82
C ILE A 215 -17.63 8.53 -7.93
N ALA A 216 -17.27 9.31 -8.96
CA ALA A 216 -17.76 10.66 -9.17
C ALA A 216 -18.08 10.87 -10.66
N PRO A 217 -19.24 10.39 -11.13
CA PRO A 217 -19.65 10.52 -12.53
C PRO A 217 -19.70 12.00 -12.94
N GLN A 218 -19.06 12.30 -14.07
CA GLN A 218 -19.10 13.64 -14.67
C GLN A 218 -20.14 13.69 -15.78
N ASP A 219 -20.71 14.87 -15.95
CA ASP A 219 -21.55 15.13 -17.09
C ASP A 219 -20.78 14.99 -18.40
N PRO A 220 -21.42 14.49 -19.48
CA PRO A 220 -20.78 14.45 -20.78
C PRO A 220 -20.44 15.88 -21.26
N PRO A 221 -19.40 16.03 -22.10
CA PRO A 221 -18.95 17.34 -22.59
C PRO A 221 -19.96 18.05 -23.48
N HIS A 222 -20.99 17.35 -23.96
CA HIS A 222 -22.08 17.96 -24.72
C HIS A 222 -23.25 18.30 -23.81
N PRO A 223 -23.90 19.48 -24.00
CA PRO A 223 -25.09 19.84 -23.24
C PRO A 223 -26.16 18.77 -23.42
N ARG A 224 -26.65 18.24 -22.29
CA ARG A 224 -27.78 17.33 -22.24
C ARG A 224 -29.08 18.11 -22.40
N ASP A 225 -30.08 17.46 -22.96
CA ASP A 225 -31.44 17.94 -22.80
C ASP A 225 -31.76 18.00 -21.30
N SER A 226 -32.35 19.10 -20.86
CA SER A 226 -32.65 19.37 -19.43
C SER A 226 -33.60 18.33 -18.78
N HIS A 227 -34.05 17.35 -19.54
CA HIS A 227 -34.94 16.27 -19.12
C HIS A 227 -34.24 14.91 -18.95
N GLU A 228 -32.98 14.76 -19.38
CA GLU A 228 -32.24 13.51 -19.17
C GLU A 228 -31.66 13.43 -17.76
N PRO A 229 -31.84 12.30 -17.05
CA PRO A 229 -31.23 12.12 -15.74
C PRO A 229 -29.69 12.09 -15.86
N PRO A 230 -28.95 12.47 -14.82
CA PRO A 230 -27.50 12.37 -14.82
C PRO A 230 -27.06 10.90 -15.04
N PRO A 231 -25.92 10.65 -15.74
CA PRO A 231 -25.46 9.30 -15.98
C PRO A 231 -25.17 8.59 -14.67
N THR A 232 -25.45 7.30 -14.64
CA THR A 232 -24.98 6.44 -13.57
C THR A 232 -23.45 6.32 -13.61
N GLY A 233 -22.80 5.93 -12.51
CA GLY A 233 -21.38 5.64 -12.48
C GLY A 233 -20.99 4.54 -13.49
N ALA A 234 -21.85 3.53 -13.66
CA ALA A 234 -21.66 2.45 -14.63
C ALA A 234 -21.63 2.97 -16.08
N GLU A 235 -22.56 3.85 -16.45
CA GLU A 235 -22.61 4.45 -17.79
C GLU A 235 -21.43 5.37 -18.04
N ALA A 236 -21.05 6.16 -17.06
CA ALA A 236 -19.90 7.05 -17.13
C ALA A 236 -18.58 6.27 -17.25
N ALA A 237 -18.42 5.16 -16.51
CA ALA A 237 -17.25 4.28 -16.58
C ALA A 237 -17.15 3.60 -17.95
N ARG A 238 -18.25 3.04 -18.45
CA ARG A 238 -18.29 2.46 -19.80
C ARG A 238 -17.91 3.48 -20.88
N ARG A 239 -18.34 4.73 -20.71
CA ARG A 239 -17.95 5.81 -21.62
C ARG A 239 -16.44 6.09 -21.52
N ALA A 240 -15.88 6.17 -20.31
CA ALA A 240 -14.45 6.39 -20.11
C ALA A 240 -13.59 5.30 -20.76
N GLU A 241 -14.04 4.04 -20.75
CA GLU A 241 -13.33 2.92 -21.38
C GLU A 241 -13.43 2.89 -22.90
N LEU A 242 -14.53 3.37 -23.47
CA LEU A 242 -14.82 3.17 -24.88
C LEU A 242 -14.70 4.43 -25.75
N ALA A 243 -14.74 5.62 -25.13
CA ALA A 243 -14.71 6.87 -25.88
C ALA A 243 -13.37 7.06 -26.62
N ARG A 244 -13.47 7.44 -27.89
CA ARG A 244 -12.33 7.62 -28.78
C ARG A 244 -12.38 8.99 -29.43
N ASP A 245 -11.20 9.49 -29.77
CA ASP A 245 -11.02 10.69 -30.58
C ASP A 245 -11.25 10.42 -32.08
N ALA A 246 -11.05 11.44 -32.93
CA ALA A 246 -11.19 11.35 -34.38
C ALA A 246 -10.19 10.36 -35.03
N ASP A 247 -9.05 10.13 -34.40
CA ASP A 247 -8.01 9.20 -34.85
C ASP A 247 -8.25 7.76 -34.33
N GLY A 248 -9.35 7.54 -33.62
CA GLY A 248 -9.75 6.25 -33.05
C GLY A 248 -8.97 5.88 -31.79
N GLN A 249 -8.26 6.84 -31.17
CA GLN A 249 -7.51 6.62 -29.94
C GLN A 249 -8.40 6.83 -28.70
N LEU A 250 -8.16 6.07 -27.62
CA LEU A 250 -8.89 6.23 -26.39
C LEU A 250 -8.68 7.64 -25.80
N LEU A 251 -9.78 8.33 -25.48
CA LEU A 251 -9.74 9.62 -24.79
C LEU A 251 -9.23 9.47 -23.35
N CYS A 252 -9.49 8.33 -22.74
CA CYS A 252 -9.00 7.99 -21.42
C CYS A 252 -8.17 6.70 -21.53
N PRO A 253 -6.85 6.78 -21.69
CA PRO A 253 -6.02 5.57 -21.79
C PRO A 253 -5.99 4.82 -20.46
N PRO A 254 -5.75 3.49 -20.49
CA PRO A 254 -5.50 2.73 -19.26
C PRO A 254 -4.36 3.34 -18.42
N ALA A 255 -4.48 3.27 -17.10
CA ALA A 255 -3.52 3.86 -16.16
C ALA A 255 -2.19 3.08 -16.03
N GLY A 256 -1.97 2.06 -16.85
CA GLY A 256 -0.68 1.36 -16.94
C GLY A 256 0.38 2.18 -17.67
N PRO A 257 1.69 1.88 -17.48
CA PRO A 257 2.74 2.60 -18.20
C PRO A 257 2.79 2.22 -19.70
N ALA A 258 2.32 1.02 -20.09
CA ALA A 258 2.39 0.57 -21.48
C ALA A 258 1.36 1.25 -22.38
N THR A 259 1.79 1.64 -23.57
CA THR A 259 0.94 2.13 -24.64
C THR A 259 0.05 1.02 -25.24
N ASP A 260 -0.92 1.42 -26.04
CA ASP A 260 -1.70 0.49 -26.88
C ASP A 260 -0.91 0.14 -28.16
N PRO A 261 -0.82 -1.15 -28.55
CA PRO A 261 -0.15 -1.54 -29.80
C PRO A 261 -0.71 -0.84 -31.06
N ALA A 262 -1.99 -0.47 -31.08
CA ALA A 262 -2.55 0.29 -32.19
C ALA A 262 -2.03 1.73 -32.24
N PHE A 263 -1.82 2.37 -31.09
CA PHE A 263 -1.16 3.65 -30.99
C PHE A 263 0.30 3.56 -31.46
N ASP A 264 1.04 2.57 -30.98
CA ASP A 264 2.44 2.38 -31.34
C ASP A 264 2.60 2.20 -32.87
N ASN A 265 1.81 1.34 -33.48
CA ASN A 265 1.93 1.03 -34.90
C ASN A 265 1.43 2.15 -35.82
N LYS A 266 0.32 2.82 -35.46
CA LYS A 266 -0.32 3.80 -36.36
C LYS A 266 0.24 5.21 -36.23
N LEU A 267 0.63 5.62 -35.03
CA LEU A 267 1.02 7.00 -34.73
C LEU A 267 2.48 7.11 -34.34
N LEU A 268 2.91 6.31 -33.34
CA LEU A 268 4.24 6.45 -32.76
C LEU A 268 5.34 5.96 -33.70
N ALA A 269 5.25 4.78 -34.28
CA ALA A 269 6.28 4.23 -35.16
C ALA A 269 6.56 5.13 -36.39
N PRO A 270 5.55 5.65 -37.11
CA PRO A 270 5.81 6.62 -38.19
C PRO A 270 6.45 7.93 -37.71
N ALA A 271 6.13 8.40 -36.50
CA ALA A 271 6.77 9.59 -35.93
C ALA A 271 8.23 9.33 -35.59
N ILE A 272 8.54 8.17 -34.98
CA ILE A 272 9.93 7.75 -34.68
C ILE A 272 10.74 7.60 -36.00
N GLU A 273 10.16 7.00 -37.05
CA GLU A 273 10.83 6.89 -38.34
C GLU A 273 11.14 8.26 -38.96
N ARG A 274 10.24 9.24 -38.80
CA ARG A 274 10.52 10.63 -39.22
C ARG A 274 11.66 11.25 -38.44
N TYR A 275 11.68 11.05 -37.13
CA TYR A 275 12.75 11.51 -36.25
C TYR A 275 14.11 10.89 -36.65
N ASP A 276 14.17 9.57 -36.86
CA ASP A 276 15.41 8.87 -37.23
C ASP A 276 15.93 9.34 -38.58
N ARG A 277 15.05 9.56 -39.58
CA ARG A 277 15.43 10.13 -40.87
C ARG A 277 15.96 11.56 -40.75
N ALA A 278 15.31 12.41 -39.97
CA ALA A 278 15.74 13.77 -39.72
C ALA A 278 17.09 13.83 -38.99
N ARG A 279 17.28 12.95 -37.98
CA ARG A 279 18.54 12.80 -37.24
C ARG A 279 19.68 12.35 -38.13
N THR A 280 19.44 11.38 -38.99
CA THR A 280 20.43 10.87 -39.95
C THR A 280 20.79 11.97 -40.99
N ALA A 281 19.79 12.70 -41.47
CA ALA A 281 20.00 13.80 -42.41
C ALA A 281 20.81 14.93 -41.79
N LEU A 282 20.54 15.28 -40.51
CA LEU A 282 21.31 16.30 -39.78
C LEU A 282 22.78 15.87 -39.59
N ALA A 283 23.01 14.60 -39.23
CA ALA A 283 24.36 14.06 -39.06
C ALA A 283 25.18 14.03 -40.36
N ALA A 284 24.52 14.04 -41.53
CA ALA A 284 25.15 14.08 -42.83
C ALA A 284 25.23 15.51 -43.44
N ALA A 285 24.78 16.54 -42.71
CA ALA A 285 24.82 17.91 -43.17
C ALA A 285 26.21 18.51 -43.07
N GLU A 286 26.61 19.29 -44.07
CA GLU A 286 27.73 20.22 -43.96
C GLU A 286 27.25 21.50 -43.25
N ASP A 287 28.17 22.20 -42.57
CA ASP A 287 27.83 23.44 -41.85
C ASP A 287 27.18 24.50 -42.76
N GLY A 288 26.21 25.25 -42.23
CA GLY A 288 25.54 26.37 -42.88
C GLY A 288 24.00 26.24 -42.96
N LEU A 289 23.36 26.92 -43.92
CA LEU A 289 21.90 26.98 -44.08
C LEU A 289 21.26 25.60 -44.21
N GLU A 290 21.95 24.62 -44.80
CA GLU A 290 21.46 23.24 -44.91
C GLU A 290 21.38 22.55 -43.54
N ALA A 291 22.32 22.82 -42.66
CA ALA A 291 22.31 22.30 -41.28
C ALA A 291 21.15 22.91 -40.46
N ASP A 292 20.86 24.19 -40.64
CA ASP A 292 19.76 24.89 -39.97
C ASP A 292 18.38 24.34 -40.40
N ASP A 293 18.18 24.10 -41.70
CA ASP A 293 16.94 23.50 -42.24
C ASP A 293 16.72 22.07 -41.69
N ARG A 294 17.78 21.25 -41.61
CA ARG A 294 17.72 19.87 -41.11
C ARG A 294 17.51 19.83 -39.59
N LEU A 295 18.10 20.78 -38.85
CA LEU A 295 17.82 20.97 -37.41
C LEU A 295 16.36 21.36 -37.20
N GLY A 296 15.81 22.22 -38.04
CA GLY A 296 14.37 22.54 -38.05
C GLY A 296 13.48 21.31 -38.25
N ALA A 297 13.84 20.42 -39.18
CA ALA A 297 13.13 19.18 -39.45
C ALA A 297 13.23 18.20 -38.26
N LEU A 298 14.40 18.06 -37.63
CA LEU A 298 14.58 17.23 -36.45
C LEU A 298 13.72 17.75 -35.27
N THR A 299 13.76 19.04 -35.00
CA THR A 299 12.97 19.69 -33.95
C THR A 299 11.46 19.52 -34.20
N ALA A 300 11.00 19.55 -35.44
CA ALA A 300 9.61 19.34 -35.79
C ALA A 300 9.19 17.88 -35.53
N ALA A 301 10.03 16.90 -35.89
CA ALA A 301 9.78 15.48 -35.63
C ALA A 301 9.77 15.15 -34.11
N GLU A 302 10.69 15.76 -33.36
CA GLU A 302 10.70 15.63 -31.90
C GLU A 302 9.43 16.20 -31.27
N ARG A 303 8.99 17.37 -31.71
CA ARG A 303 7.75 18.00 -31.23
C ARG A 303 6.52 17.14 -31.50
N GLU A 304 6.48 16.44 -32.63
CA GLU A 304 5.41 15.50 -32.92
C GLU A 304 5.37 14.34 -31.92
N ILE A 305 6.51 13.69 -31.64
CA ILE A 305 6.60 12.62 -30.64
C ILE A 305 6.21 13.14 -29.27
N ARG A 306 6.68 14.35 -28.91
CA ARG A 306 6.34 15.01 -27.65
C ARG A 306 4.83 15.21 -27.49
N ALA A 307 4.14 15.66 -28.53
CA ALA A 307 2.68 15.81 -28.54
C ALA A 307 1.96 14.46 -28.38
N LEU A 308 2.46 13.41 -29.03
CA LEU A 308 1.93 12.06 -28.89
C LEU A 308 2.07 11.53 -27.47
N VAL A 309 3.24 11.68 -26.84
CA VAL A 309 3.49 11.28 -25.45
C VAL A 309 2.58 12.06 -24.50
N GLU A 310 2.48 13.38 -24.67
CA GLU A 310 1.61 14.23 -23.85
C GLU A 310 0.15 13.81 -23.97
N SER A 311 -0.34 13.52 -25.17
CA SER A 311 -1.73 13.07 -25.40
C SER A 311 -2.08 11.79 -24.63
N ARG A 312 -1.10 10.92 -24.35
CA ARG A 312 -1.30 9.66 -23.60
C ARG A 312 -1.12 9.81 -22.09
N THR A 313 -0.27 10.73 -21.66
CA THR A 313 0.04 10.91 -20.24
C THR A 313 -0.85 11.95 -19.55
N ARG A 314 -1.28 13.00 -20.25
CA ARG A 314 -2.07 14.11 -19.67
C ARG A 314 -3.43 13.67 -19.09
N PRO A 315 -4.26 12.87 -19.77
CA PRO A 315 -5.52 12.40 -19.17
C PRO A 315 -5.31 11.58 -17.88
N THR A 316 -4.26 10.76 -17.84
CA THR A 316 -3.89 9.98 -16.65
C THR A 316 -3.37 10.88 -15.53
N TRP A 317 -2.57 11.91 -15.86
CA TRP A 317 -2.11 12.92 -14.91
C TRP A 317 -3.26 13.63 -14.21
N ASP A 318 -4.21 14.13 -15.00
CA ASP A 318 -5.39 14.82 -14.47
C ASP A 318 -6.26 13.89 -13.62
N ALA A 319 -6.36 12.61 -14.01
CA ALA A 319 -7.06 11.58 -13.27
C ALA A 319 -6.40 11.29 -11.90
N VAL A 320 -5.07 11.24 -11.83
CA VAL A 320 -4.36 11.05 -10.54
C VAL A 320 -4.65 12.20 -9.58
N TRP A 321 -4.57 13.44 -10.04
CA TRP A 321 -4.87 14.62 -9.20
C TRP A 321 -6.33 14.65 -8.74
N ARG A 322 -7.26 14.30 -9.62
CA ARG A 322 -8.67 14.14 -9.23
C ARG A 322 -8.85 13.06 -8.16
N GLY A 323 -8.12 11.94 -8.27
CA GLY A 323 -8.12 10.88 -7.26
C GLY A 323 -7.58 11.37 -5.91
N LEU A 324 -6.49 12.18 -5.92
CA LEU A 324 -5.96 12.81 -4.71
C LEU A 324 -6.98 13.74 -4.05
N ASP A 325 -7.71 14.55 -4.84
CA ASP A 325 -8.74 15.45 -4.31
C ASP A 325 -9.87 14.67 -3.61
N LEU A 326 -10.34 13.58 -4.21
CA LEU A 326 -11.36 12.70 -3.62
C LEU A 326 -10.89 12.07 -2.30
N LEU A 327 -9.64 11.60 -2.25
CA LEU A 327 -9.07 10.99 -1.06
C LEU A 327 -8.81 12.02 0.06
N ARG A 328 -8.41 13.24 -0.28
CA ARG A 328 -8.22 14.35 0.67
C ARG A 328 -9.54 14.82 1.30
N ALA A 329 -10.66 14.62 0.62
CA ALA A 329 -11.97 14.91 1.17
C ALA A 329 -12.40 13.92 2.27
N LEU A 330 -11.76 12.77 2.40
CA LEU A 330 -12.00 11.81 3.48
C LEU A 330 -11.21 12.20 4.73
N PRO A 331 -11.79 12.02 5.94
CA PRO A 331 -11.04 12.20 7.18
C PRO A 331 -9.90 11.18 7.26
N GLU A 332 -8.82 11.55 7.91
CA GLU A 332 -7.69 10.65 8.13
C GLU A 332 -7.96 9.69 9.29
N GLY A 333 -7.62 8.40 9.12
CA GLY A 333 -7.72 7.39 10.17
C GLY A 333 -6.72 7.66 11.30
N ALA A 334 -7.11 7.39 12.54
CA ALA A 334 -6.34 7.73 13.74
C ALA A 334 -4.91 7.14 13.78
N HIS A 335 -4.70 5.99 13.13
CA HIS A 335 -3.39 5.34 13.07
C HIS A 335 -2.58 5.67 11.79
N ALA A 336 -3.06 6.53 10.91
CA ALA A 336 -2.35 6.87 9.66
C ALA A 336 -1.02 7.59 9.94
N GLU A 337 -1.03 8.53 10.91
CA GLU A 337 0.17 9.26 11.34
C GLU A 337 1.23 8.34 11.95
N GLU A 338 0.83 7.34 12.76
CA GLU A 338 1.76 6.35 13.31
C GLU A 338 2.45 5.54 12.19
N ARG A 339 1.70 5.18 11.14
CA ARG A 339 2.26 4.48 9.97
C ARG A 339 3.20 5.39 9.16
N TRP A 340 2.84 6.67 9.03
CA TRP A 340 3.69 7.66 8.37
C TRP A 340 4.99 7.90 9.14
N THR A 341 4.94 7.97 10.45
CA THR A 341 6.16 8.05 11.29
C THR A 341 7.11 6.88 11.04
N ARG A 342 6.60 5.66 10.84
CA ARG A 342 7.44 4.51 10.45
C ARG A 342 8.04 4.66 9.05
N ASP A 343 7.31 5.26 8.13
CA ASP A 343 7.84 5.58 6.81
C ASP A 343 8.93 6.65 6.86
N ARG A 344 8.77 7.68 7.69
CA ARG A 344 9.80 8.69 7.96
C ARG A 344 11.08 8.05 8.51
N TRP A 345 10.98 7.12 9.46
CA TRP A 345 12.13 6.34 9.95
C TRP A 345 12.81 5.52 8.86
N SER A 346 12.04 4.90 7.98
CA SER A 346 12.59 4.14 6.86
C SER A 346 13.29 5.04 5.83
N PHE A 347 12.70 6.19 5.54
CA PHE A 347 13.26 7.22 4.66
C PHE A 347 14.58 7.76 5.22
N THR A 348 14.60 8.14 6.50
CA THR A 348 15.79 8.59 7.23
C THR A 348 16.90 7.56 7.20
N SER A 349 16.58 6.30 7.54
CA SER A 349 17.59 5.23 7.51
C SER A 349 18.15 4.98 6.11
N HIS A 350 17.38 5.20 5.05
CA HIS A 350 17.88 5.10 3.68
C HIS A 350 18.78 6.29 3.32
N ARG A 351 18.41 7.51 3.70
CA ARG A 351 19.26 8.70 3.59
C ARG A 351 20.62 8.47 4.26
N ASP A 352 20.60 8.01 5.51
CA ASP A 352 21.83 7.83 6.30
C ASP A 352 22.77 6.81 5.67
N ARG A 353 22.25 5.71 5.13
CA ARG A 353 23.03 4.73 4.37
C ARG A 353 23.64 5.31 3.09
N ILE A 354 22.93 6.22 2.41
CA ILE A 354 23.48 6.92 1.26
C ILE A 354 24.62 7.85 1.69
N LEU A 355 24.42 8.65 2.74
CA LEU A 355 25.42 9.58 3.28
C LEU A 355 26.65 8.85 3.82
N ALA A 356 26.47 7.67 4.41
CA ALA A 356 27.58 6.81 4.88
C ALA A 356 28.35 6.12 3.73
N GLY A 357 27.93 6.32 2.47
CA GLY A 357 28.58 5.67 1.33
C GLY A 357 28.37 4.16 1.25
N GLU A 358 27.34 3.62 1.94
CA GLU A 358 27.03 2.20 1.87
C GLU A 358 26.71 1.75 0.44
N PRO A 359 27.02 0.49 0.07
CA PRO A 359 26.73 -0.03 -1.25
C PRO A 359 25.23 -0.04 -1.54
N PRO A 360 24.82 -0.03 -2.82
CA PRO A 360 23.44 -0.17 -3.22
C PRO A 360 22.82 -1.49 -2.70
N GLN A 361 21.49 -1.52 -2.57
CA GLN A 361 20.76 -2.73 -2.19
C GLN A 361 21.12 -3.89 -3.12
N PRO A 362 21.38 -5.09 -2.59
CA PRO A 362 21.79 -6.24 -3.39
C PRO A 362 20.70 -6.64 -4.41
N ARG A 363 21.10 -7.29 -5.50
CA ARG A 363 20.16 -7.79 -6.52
C ARG A 363 19.28 -8.90 -5.96
N ARG A 364 19.83 -9.76 -5.11
CA ARG A 364 19.14 -10.87 -4.45
C ARG A 364 19.37 -10.82 -2.95
N ASP A 365 18.33 -11.12 -2.20
CA ASP A 365 18.45 -11.33 -0.76
C ASP A 365 18.96 -12.75 -0.50
N ASP A 366 19.78 -12.93 0.51
CA ASP A 366 20.02 -14.26 1.08
C ASP A 366 18.74 -14.81 1.75
N ALA A 367 18.73 -16.11 2.04
CA ALA A 367 17.55 -16.77 2.58
C ALA A 367 17.05 -16.17 3.90
N VAL A 368 17.97 -15.78 4.80
CA VAL A 368 17.63 -15.22 6.11
C VAL A 368 17.06 -13.80 5.94
N THR A 369 17.69 -12.98 5.12
CA THR A 369 17.19 -11.63 4.80
C THR A 369 15.81 -11.71 4.14
N ALA A 370 15.61 -12.63 3.18
CA ALA A 370 14.31 -12.83 2.54
C ALA A 370 13.22 -13.24 3.55
N ALA A 371 13.53 -14.20 4.44
CA ALA A 371 12.62 -14.65 5.49
C ALA A 371 12.28 -13.52 6.48
N ASN A 372 13.26 -12.71 6.89
CA ASN A 372 13.06 -11.55 7.75
C ASN A 372 12.16 -10.50 7.09
N LYS A 373 12.36 -10.22 5.81
CA LYS A 373 11.51 -9.30 5.04
C LYS A 373 10.07 -9.83 4.94
N LEU A 374 9.89 -11.14 4.73
CA LEU A 374 8.57 -11.76 4.69
C LEU A 374 7.87 -11.66 6.05
N ALA A 375 8.53 -12.09 7.13
CA ALA A 375 7.99 -12.01 8.49
C ALA A 375 7.65 -10.56 8.91
N THR A 376 8.43 -9.59 8.44
CA THR A 376 8.13 -8.17 8.67
C THR A 376 6.86 -7.75 7.92
N ARG A 377 6.70 -8.14 6.66
CA ARG A 377 5.50 -7.82 5.86
C ARG A 377 4.25 -8.46 6.44
N GLU A 378 4.33 -9.70 6.91
CA GLU A 378 3.20 -10.39 7.58
C GLU A 378 2.77 -9.66 8.86
N ARG A 379 3.73 -9.23 9.69
CA ARG A 379 3.43 -8.43 10.89
C ARG A 379 2.81 -7.08 10.55
N GLU A 380 3.36 -6.36 9.56
CA GLU A 380 2.81 -5.07 9.14
C GLU A 380 1.43 -5.24 8.50
N GLN A 381 1.15 -6.37 7.80
CA GLN A 381 -0.18 -6.68 7.29
C GLN A 381 -1.19 -6.87 8.42
N ALA A 382 -0.87 -7.71 9.41
CA ALA A 382 -1.76 -7.95 10.55
C ALA A 382 -1.99 -6.66 11.37
N ARG A 383 -0.94 -5.84 11.55
CA ARG A 383 -1.07 -4.53 12.21
C ARG A 383 -1.97 -3.59 11.43
N LEU A 384 -1.77 -3.49 10.11
CA LEU A 384 -2.59 -2.65 9.24
C LEU A 384 -4.06 -3.05 9.33
N GLU A 385 -4.37 -4.35 9.21
CA GLU A 385 -5.74 -4.86 9.28
C GLU A 385 -6.41 -4.56 10.63
N ALA A 386 -5.67 -4.68 11.73
CA ALA A 386 -6.15 -4.31 13.05
C ALA A 386 -6.42 -2.80 13.14
N GLN A 387 -5.48 -1.96 12.69
CA GLN A 387 -5.63 -0.51 12.74
C GLN A 387 -6.75 -0.01 11.82
N GLU A 388 -6.91 -0.59 10.62
CA GLU A 388 -8.02 -0.26 9.71
C GLU A 388 -9.37 -0.57 10.36
N ALA A 389 -9.50 -1.69 11.08
CA ALA A 389 -10.72 -2.04 11.79
C ALA A 389 -10.99 -1.14 13.01
N LEU A 390 -9.95 -0.70 13.71
CA LEU A 390 -10.08 0.20 14.86
C LEU A 390 -10.42 1.64 14.45
N ASP A 391 -9.92 2.08 13.29
CA ASP A 391 -10.14 3.44 12.79
C ASP A 391 -11.49 3.59 12.08
N ASP A 392 -12.02 2.51 11.50
CA ASP A 392 -13.17 2.56 10.60
C ASP A 392 -14.32 1.66 11.06
N PRO A 393 -15.47 2.25 11.49
CA PRO A 393 -16.63 1.47 11.89
C PRO A 393 -17.15 0.52 10.81
N LEU A 394 -17.00 0.85 9.53
CA LEU A 394 -17.43 0.00 8.42
C LEU A 394 -16.55 -1.23 8.30
N VAL A 395 -15.23 -1.08 8.46
CA VAL A 395 -14.28 -2.19 8.48
C VAL A 395 -14.52 -3.07 9.72
N MET A 396 -14.73 -2.45 10.91
CA MET A 396 -15.06 -3.16 12.15
C MET A 396 -16.37 -3.95 12.02
N ALA A 397 -17.40 -3.39 11.38
CA ALA A 397 -18.63 -4.12 11.12
C ALA A 397 -18.40 -5.38 10.28
N GLY A 398 -17.45 -5.32 9.32
CA GLY A 398 -17.02 -6.51 8.57
C GLY A 398 -16.40 -7.60 9.47
N ARG A 399 -15.57 -7.20 10.45
CA ARG A 399 -14.97 -8.12 11.43
C ARG A 399 -16.01 -8.72 12.39
N ARG A 400 -17.03 -7.94 12.76
CA ARG A 400 -18.15 -8.45 13.56
C ARG A 400 -18.96 -9.50 12.79
N LEU A 401 -19.28 -9.23 11.54
CA LEU A 401 -19.99 -10.18 10.68
C LEU A 401 -19.21 -11.47 10.41
N SER A 402 -17.88 -11.40 10.39
CA SER A 402 -17.02 -12.60 10.24
C SER A 402 -16.74 -13.34 11.55
N GLY A 403 -17.27 -12.85 12.68
CA GLY A 403 -17.03 -13.46 13.99
C GLY A 403 -15.64 -13.17 14.60
N GLU A 404 -14.85 -12.29 13.98
CA GLU A 404 -13.52 -11.88 14.46
C GLU A 404 -13.58 -10.72 15.47
N ALA A 405 -14.74 -10.11 15.65
CA ALA A 405 -15.02 -9.08 16.64
C ALA A 405 -16.47 -9.18 17.09
N PHE A 406 -16.80 -8.56 18.22
CA PHE A 406 -18.18 -8.41 18.68
C PHE A 406 -18.34 -7.14 19.51
N ALA A 407 -19.53 -6.59 19.48
CA ALA A 407 -19.92 -5.47 20.30
C ALA A 407 -21.19 -5.80 21.07
N GLY A 408 -21.33 -5.21 22.26
CA GLY A 408 -22.51 -5.45 23.08
C GLY A 408 -22.58 -4.55 24.29
N GLU A 409 -23.67 -4.68 25.04
CA GLU A 409 -23.93 -3.94 26.28
C GLU A 409 -23.43 -4.76 27.47
N VAL A 410 -22.70 -4.15 28.39
CA VAL A 410 -22.32 -4.73 29.66
C VAL A 410 -23.54 -4.83 30.56
N VAL A 411 -23.98 -6.07 30.86
CA VAL A 411 -25.16 -6.32 31.67
C VAL A 411 -24.82 -6.58 33.13
N ASP A 412 -23.61 -7.07 33.43
CA ASP A 412 -23.14 -7.33 34.79
C ASP A 412 -21.62 -7.25 34.90
N VAL A 413 -21.13 -6.86 36.08
CA VAL A 413 -19.69 -6.81 36.40
C VAL A 413 -19.49 -7.36 37.81
N VAL A 414 -18.77 -8.48 37.91
CA VAL A 414 -18.43 -9.14 39.18
C VAL A 414 -16.94 -8.99 39.45
N MET A 415 -16.58 -8.35 40.57
CA MET A 415 -15.17 -8.20 40.95
C MET A 415 -14.61 -9.53 41.40
N ALA A 416 -13.52 -9.96 40.79
CA ALA A 416 -12.73 -11.11 41.14
C ALA A 416 -11.24 -10.74 41.23
N TYR A 417 -10.45 -11.61 41.83
CA TYR A 417 -9.02 -11.36 42.07
C TYR A 417 -8.19 -12.61 41.72
N SER A 418 -6.93 -12.42 41.41
CA SER A 418 -5.99 -13.51 41.17
C SER A 418 -5.64 -14.26 42.48
N GLU A 419 -5.33 -15.55 42.35
CA GLU A 419 -4.92 -16.41 43.50
C GLU A 419 -3.47 -16.20 43.93
N SER A 420 -2.79 -15.15 43.47
CA SER A 420 -1.39 -14.85 43.80
C SER A 420 -1.24 -14.29 45.20
N LYS A 421 0.00 -14.35 45.77
CA LYS A 421 0.32 -13.76 47.10
C LYS A 421 -0.01 -12.25 47.21
N ARG A 422 -0.08 -11.56 46.05
CA ARG A 422 -0.56 -10.17 45.94
C ARG A 422 -1.72 -10.19 44.96
N PRO A 423 -2.96 -10.33 45.44
CA PRO A 423 -4.14 -10.41 44.56
C PRO A 423 -4.25 -9.17 43.67
N SER A 424 -4.33 -9.38 42.38
CA SER A 424 -4.62 -8.34 41.38
C SER A 424 -6.04 -8.46 40.87
N PRO A 425 -6.72 -7.36 40.52
CA PRO A 425 -8.07 -7.39 39.97
C PRO A 425 -8.18 -8.29 38.72
N ARG A 426 -9.25 -9.07 38.66
CA ARG A 426 -9.62 -9.97 37.54
C ARG A 426 -11.13 -9.96 37.35
N PRO A 427 -11.76 -8.78 37.12
CA PRO A 427 -13.22 -8.70 37.06
C PRO A 427 -13.77 -9.55 35.93
N LEU A 428 -14.94 -10.14 36.20
CA LEU A 428 -15.75 -10.83 35.23
C LEU A 428 -16.78 -9.83 34.70
N VAL A 429 -16.81 -9.68 33.38
CA VAL A 429 -17.72 -8.77 32.68
C VAL A 429 -18.63 -9.61 31.81
N THR A 430 -19.94 -9.50 32.03
CA THR A 430 -20.97 -10.16 31.23
C THR A 430 -21.49 -9.18 30.18
N ILE A 431 -21.41 -9.56 28.92
CA ILE A 431 -21.79 -8.75 27.77
C ILE A 431 -22.94 -9.43 27.04
N ARG A 432 -24.00 -8.69 26.76
CA ARG A 432 -25.10 -9.11 25.89
C ARG A 432 -24.80 -8.62 24.47
N THR A 433 -24.76 -9.53 23.50
CA THR A 433 -24.39 -9.23 22.11
C THR A 433 -25.29 -10.01 21.14
N ASP A 434 -25.60 -9.36 20.00
CA ASP A 434 -26.28 -10.00 18.86
C ASP A 434 -25.25 -10.58 17.84
N ASP A 435 -23.96 -10.27 18.03
CA ASP A 435 -22.89 -10.82 17.20
C ASP A 435 -22.61 -12.28 17.56
N ARG A 436 -22.00 -13.02 16.62
CA ARG A 436 -21.63 -14.43 16.79
C ARG A 436 -20.12 -14.63 16.71
N PRO A 437 -19.36 -14.25 17.75
CA PRO A 437 -17.91 -14.37 17.73
C PRO A 437 -17.46 -15.83 17.82
N TYR A 438 -16.35 -16.16 17.14
CA TYR A 438 -15.72 -17.49 17.22
C TYR A 438 -14.92 -17.65 18.52
N LEU A 439 -15.61 -17.83 19.65
CA LEU A 439 -14.99 -17.95 20.97
C LEU A 439 -14.79 -19.42 21.33
N GLY A 440 -13.53 -19.85 21.39
CA GLY A 440 -13.13 -21.10 22.02
C GLY A 440 -12.76 -20.91 23.49
N GLU A 441 -12.60 -22.00 24.25
CA GLU A 441 -12.20 -21.94 25.66
C GLU A 441 -10.91 -21.15 25.85
N ARG A 442 -10.88 -20.17 26.77
CA ARG A 442 -9.74 -19.33 27.13
C ARG A 442 -9.16 -18.50 26.00
N VAL A 443 -9.91 -18.29 24.92
CA VAL A 443 -9.50 -17.38 23.86
C VAL A 443 -9.30 -15.98 24.45
N LYS A 444 -8.20 -15.35 24.07
CA LYS A 444 -7.94 -13.95 24.41
C LYS A 444 -8.66 -13.04 23.43
N VAL A 445 -9.29 -12.03 23.98
CA VAL A 445 -9.92 -10.94 23.22
C VAL A 445 -9.37 -9.61 23.68
N TYR A 446 -9.46 -8.60 22.83
CA TYR A 446 -8.81 -7.33 23.03
C TYR A 446 -9.80 -6.19 22.83
N ARG A 447 -9.70 -5.14 23.66
CA ARG A 447 -10.39 -3.88 23.44
C ARG A 447 -9.41 -2.70 23.47
N SER A 448 -9.72 -1.63 22.81
CA SER A 448 -8.95 -0.38 22.93
C SER A 448 -9.35 0.35 24.20
N LEU A 449 -8.36 0.70 25.03
CA LEU A 449 -8.52 1.49 26.24
C LEU A 449 -7.55 2.67 26.19
N GLY A 450 -8.06 3.87 25.86
CA GLY A 450 -7.23 5.06 25.71
C GLY A 450 -6.09 4.87 24.69
N GLY A 451 -6.38 4.22 23.54
CA GLY A 451 -5.41 3.92 22.50
C GLY A 451 -4.46 2.76 22.79
N LYS A 452 -4.61 2.06 23.92
CA LYS A 452 -3.80 0.87 24.27
C LYS A 452 -4.67 -0.38 24.33
N PRO A 453 -4.17 -1.54 23.87
CA PRO A 453 -4.93 -2.77 23.96
C PRO A 453 -5.04 -3.24 25.41
N GLN A 454 -6.27 -3.53 25.85
CA GLN A 454 -6.57 -4.27 27.08
C GLN A 454 -6.97 -5.69 26.74
N THR A 455 -6.39 -6.67 27.42
CA THR A 455 -6.63 -8.09 27.19
C THR A 455 -7.70 -8.62 28.12
N ALA A 456 -8.64 -9.40 27.58
CA ALA A 456 -9.57 -10.21 28.35
C ALA A 456 -9.51 -11.67 27.89
N GLU A 457 -9.97 -12.59 28.74
CA GLU A 457 -10.05 -14.03 28.47
C GLU A 457 -11.52 -14.45 28.48
N TYR A 458 -11.94 -15.19 27.46
CA TYR A 458 -13.29 -15.76 27.42
C TYR A 458 -13.41 -16.86 28.46
N VAL A 459 -14.46 -16.78 29.30
CA VAL A 459 -14.72 -17.72 30.39
C VAL A 459 -15.82 -18.70 30.03
N GLY A 460 -16.82 -18.26 29.27
CA GLY A 460 -17.98 -19.08 28.87
C GLY A 460 -19.22 -18.23 28.63
N PRO A 461 -20.33 -18.83 28.24
CA PRO A 461 -21.64 -18.17 28.24
C PRO A 461 -22.08 -17.88 29.69
N ALA A 462 -22.91 -16.85 29.88
CA ALA A 462 -23.49 -16.61 31.20
C ALA A 462 -24.36 -17.81 31.60
N ALA A 463 -24.21 -18.31 32.84
CA ALA A 463 -25.10 -19.34 33.35
C ALA A 463 -26.52 -18.78 33.35
N PRO A 464 -27.54 -19.56 32.90
CA PRO A 464 -28.91 -19.09 32.93
C PRO A 464 -29.29 -18.71 34.37
N ALA A 465 -29.87 -17.52 34.51
CA ALA A 465 -30.31 -17.02 35.82
C ALA A 465 -31.24 -18.08 36.48
N ARG A 466 -30.78 -18.68 37.56
CA ARG A 466 -31.64 -19.54 38.35
C ARG A 466 -32.80 -18.67 38.85
N GLY A 467 -33.97 -18.87 38.23
CA GLY A 467 -35.21 -18.29 38.76
C GLY A 467 -35.41 -18.73 40.22
N PRO A 468 -36.06 -17.92 41.07
CA PRO A 468 -36.33 -18.24 42.45
C PRO A 468 -37.05 -19.59 42.52
N GLY A 469 -36.44 -20.58 43.20
CA GLY A 469 -36.86 -21.96 43.24
C GLY A 469 -38.34 -22.13 43.60
N GLY A 470 -39.12 -22.73 42.69
CA GLY A 470 -40.39 -23.32 43.01
C GLY A 470 -40.17 -24.70 43.68
N PRO A 471 -41.04 -25.15 44.62
CA PRO A 471 -40.87 -26.37 45.36
C PRO A 471 -41.03 -27.61 44.47
N GLY A 472 -40.14 -28.57 44.63
CA GLY A 472 -40.00 -29.77 43.85
C GLY A 472 -41.26 -30.64 43.84
N GLY A 473 -41.67 -31.10 42.63
CA GLY A 473 -42.65 -32.17 42.42
C GLY A 473 -41.93 -33.53 42.19
N PRO A 474 -42.55 -34.65 42.54
CA PRO A 474 -41.89 -35.94 42.52
C PRO A 474 -41.76 -36.55 41.12
N GLY A 475 -40.70 -37.29 40.93
CA GLY A 475 -40.24 -37.86 39.66
C GLY A 475 -41.16 -38.87 39.01
N GLY A 476 -41.21 -38.85 37.68
CA GLY A 476 -41.78 -39.88 36.81
C GLY A 476 -40.68 -40.69 36.09
N PRO A 477 -40.93 -41.96 35.70
CA PRO A 477 -39.92 -42.89 35.23
C PRO A 477 -39.51 -42.65 33.78
N GLY A 478 -38.22 -42.93 33.49
CA GLY A 478 -37.56 -42.72 32.25
C GLY A 478 -38.04 -43.50 31.04
N GLY A 479 -37.97 -42.90 29.88
CA GLY A 479 -38.08 -43.49 28.55
C GLY A 479 -36.72 -43.64 27.85
N PRO A 480 -36.55 -44.58 26.90
CA PRO A 480 -35.25 -44.94 26.35
C PRO A 480 -34.73 -43.92 25.33
N GLY A 481 -33.41 -43.71 25.37
CA GLY A 481 -32.68 -42.75 24.54
C GLY A 481 -32.66 -43.06 23.04
N GLY A 482 -32.81 -42.06 22.23
CA GLY A 482 -32.53 -42.04 20.82
C GLY A 482 -31.07 -41.65 20.54
N PRO A 483 -30.49 -42.04 19.37
CA PRO A 483 -29.08 -41.82 19.08
C PRO A 483 -28.79 -40.34 18.85
N GLY A 484 -27.73 -39.84 19.53
CA GLY A 484 -27.26 -38.46 19.41
C GLY A 484 -26.76 -38.15 18.01
N GLY A 485 -27.25 -37.05 17.45
CA GLY A 485 -26.66 -36.38 16.31
C GLY A 485 -25.38 -35.66 16.73
N PRO A 486 -24.50 -35.30 15.79
CA PRO A 486 -23.27 -34.64 16.12
C PRO A 486 -23.56 -33.27 16.75
N ASP A 487 -22.95 -33.08 17.91
CA ASP A 487 -23.00 -31.81 18.68
C ASP A 487 -22.24 -30.75 17.93
N ASP A 488 -22.94 -29.91 17.16
CA ASP A 488 -22.41 -28.72 16.55
C ASP A 488 -22.15 -27.69 17.67
N GLY A 489 -20.97 -27.77 18.28
CA GLY A 489 -20.51 -26.94 19.40
C GLY A 489 -20.37 -25.43 19.08
N THR A 490 -21.42 -24.82 18.55
CA THR A 490 -21.48 -23.37 18.27
C THR A 490 -22.86 -22.82 18.68
N GLY A 491 -23.07 -22.66 19.97
CA GLY A 491 -24.29 -22.01 20.42
C GLY A 491 -24.05 -21.24 21.70
N THR A 492 -23.84 -19.93 21.61
CA THR A 492 -24.20 -19.02 22.71
C THR A 492 -25.74 -18.95 22.73
N ASP A 493 -26.36 -19.87 23.46
CA ASP A 493 -27.83 -20.06 23.44
C ASP A 493 -28.62 -18.89 24.05
N ASP A 494 -27.93 -17.83 24.53
CA ASP A 494 -28.54 -16.68 25.22
C ASP A 494 -27.96 -15.32 24.80
N GLY A 495 -27.11 -15.24 23.76
CA GLY A 495 -26.50 -13.96 23.31
C GLY A 495 -25.64 -13.28 24.37
N THR A 496 -25.11 -14.02 25.35
CA THR A 496 -24.29 -13.50 26.44
C THR A 496 -22.88 -14.09 26.45
N VAL A 497 -21.87 -13.23 26.63
CA VAL A 497 -20.46 -13.58 26.68
C VAL A 497 -19.87 -13.12 28.01
N VAL A 498 -19.20 -14.03 28.76
CA VAL A 498 -18.50 -13.68 30.00
C VAL A 498 -17.01 -13.58 29.73
N LEU A 499 -16.41 -12.42 30.01
CA LEU A 499 -14.99 -12.13 29.87
C LEU A 499 -14.35 -11.85 31.21
N ARG A 500 -13.11 -12.34 31.41
CA ARG A 500 -12.24 -11.98 32.51
C ARG A 500 -11.22 -10.96 32.04
N ILE A 501 -11.25 -9.74 32.58
CA ILE A 501 -10.22 -8.72 32.26
C ILE A 501 -8.89 -9.12 32.88
N MET A 502 -7.82 -9.08 32.09
CA MET A 502 -6.51 -9.64 32.47
C MET A 502 -5.45 -8.60 32.79
N ASP A 503 -5.53 -7.40 32.21
CA ASP A 503 -4.49 -6.38 32.33
C ASP A 503 -5.03 -4.94 32.29
N LYS A 504 -4.12 -3.94 32.35
CA LYS A 504 -4.42 -2.50 32.23
C LYS A 504 -5.41 -1.95 33.27
N MET A 505 -5.40 -2.49 34.46
CA MET A 505 -6.23 -2.05 35.59
C MET A 505 -5.45 -1.31 36.67
N GLY A 506 -4.18 -0.96 36.41
CA GLY A 506 -3.29 -0.36 37.41
C GLY A 506 -2.56 -1.39 38.27
N ARG A 507 -1.82 -0.93 39.25
CA ARG A 507 -1.01 -1.77 40.16
C ARG A 507 -1.65 -1.96 41.55
N GLY A 508 -2.80 -1.32 41.81
CA GLY A 508 -3.51 -1.34 43.08
C GLY A 508 -4.42 -2.58 43.24
N LYS A 509 -4.99 -2.72 44.44
CA LYS A 509 -6.07 -3.68 44.68
C LYS A 509 -7.37 -3.28 44.01
N GLU A 510 -7.61 -1.99 43.87
CA GLU A 510 -8.76 -1.46 43.13
C GLU A 510 -8.34 -1.09 41.73
N PRO A 511 -9.17 -1.41 40.72
CA PRO A 511 -8.91 -1.00 39.34
C PRO A 511 -8.88 0.53 39.21
N GLU A 512 -8.01 1.03 38.34
CA GLU A 512 -8.03 2.43 37.96
C GLU A 512 -9.38 2.80 37.30
N ALA A 513 -9.86 4.01 37.56
CA ALA A 513 -11.13 4.49 37.00
C ALA A 513 -11.16 4.34 35.47
N GLY A 514 -12.26 3.83 34.91
CA GLY A 514 -12.45 3.59 33.48
C GLY A 514 -11.70 2.36 32.92
N SER A 515 -10.86 1.67 33.72
CA SER A 515 -10.15 0.48 33.26
C SER A 515 -11.03 -0.78 33.20
N VAL A 516 -12.13 -0.81 33.95
CA VAL A 516 -13.16 -1.84 33.90
C VAL A 516 -14.43 -1.19 33.37
N PRO A 517 -15.11 -1.80 32.38
CA PRO A 517 -16.36 -1.24 31.89
C PRO A 517 -17.46 -1.37 32.96
N GLU A 518 -18.38 -0.41 32.97
CA GLU A 518 -19.50 -0.37 33.90
C GLU A 518 -20.76 -0.97 33.27
N LYS A 519 -21.71 -1.35 34.10
CA LYS A 519 -23.02 -1.83 33.63
C LYS A 519 -23.73 -0.76 32.80
N GLY A 520 -24.14 -1.11 31.60
CA GLY A 520 -24.77 -0.22 30.61
C GLY A 520 -23.78 0.31 29.56
N ASP A 521 -22.47 0.10 29.75
CA ASP A 521 -21.49 0.51 28.75
C ASP A 521 -21.64 -0.33 27.46
N LEU A 522 -21.47 0.34 26.32
CA LEU A 522 -21.30 -0.31 25.03
C LEU A 522 -19.81 -0.57 24.80
N VAL A 523 -19.45 -1.83 24.63
CA VAL A 523 -18.06 -2.27 24.44
C VAL A 523 -17.91 -3.03 23.13
N CYS A 524 -16.70 -2.94 22.55
CA CYS A 524 -16.32 -3.74 21.39
C CYS A 524 -15.02 -4.49 21.71
N PHE A 525 -15.03 -5.79 21.48
CA PHE A 525 -13.87 -6.68 21.63
C PHE A 525 -13.53 -7.33 20.29
N THR A 526 -12.24 -7.56 20.06
CA THR A 526 -11.71 -8.24 18.87
C THR A 526 -10.99 -9.52 19.26
N LEU A 527 -10.97 -10.51 18.38
CA LEU A 527 -10.19 -11.73 18.53
C LEU A 527 -8.76 -11.56 18.00
N PHE A 528 -8.49 -10.50 17.26
CA PHE A 528 -7.15 -10.15 16.78
C PHE A 528 -6.45 -9.14 17.71
N GLU A 529 -5.13 -9.28 17.83
CA GLU A 529 -4.32 -8.35 18.62
C GLU A 529 -4.23 -6.97 17.94
N HIS A 530 -4.41 -5.89 18.68
CA HIS A 530 -4.25 -4.52 18.16
C HIS A 530 -2.79 -4.17 17.89
N GLU A 531 -1.87 -4.70 18.72
CA GLU A 531 -0.42 -4.60 18.56
C GLU A 531 0.18 -6.00 18.66
N GLN A 532 0.69 -6.52 17.57
CA GLN A 532 1.44 -7.78 17.62
C GLN A 532 2.74 -7.61 18.42
N ARG A 533 2.84 -8.30 19.53
CA ARG A 533 4.03 -8.36 20.37
C ARG A 533 4.86 -9.59 20.02
N GLY A 534 6.06 -9.33 19.55
CA GLY A 534 6.99 -10.39 19.16
C GLY A 534 6.77 -10.86 17.72
N GLY A 535 7.72 -11.56 17.18
CA GLY A 535 7.69 -12.23 15.89
C GLY A 535 8.37 -13.58 16.02
N ALA A 536 8.22 -14.44 15.02
CA ALA A 536 9.00 -15.65 14.93
C ALA A 536 10.48 -15.30 15.07
N LYS A 537 11.17 -15.92 16.03
CA LYS A 537 12.62 -15.83 16.08
C LYS A 537 13.13 -16.71 14.97
N LEU A 538 13.68 -16.10 13.94
CA LEU A 538 14.38 -16.83 12.90
C LEU A 538 15.66 -17.42 13.49
N PRO A 539 16.08 -18.61 13.08
CA PRO A 539 17.32 -19.20 13.50
C PRO A 539 18.49 -18.32 13.05
N ASP A 540 19.59 -18.42 13.78
CA ASP A 540 20.83 -17.73 13.42
C ASP A 540 21.26 -18.12 12.00
N PRO A 541 21.78 -17.20 11.16
CA PRO A 541 22.27 -17.53 9.82
C PRO A 541 23.19 -18.75 9.78
N GLU A 542 24.04 -18.89 10.79
CA GLU A 542 24.97 -20.03 10.94
C GLU A 542 24.28 -21.37 11.24
N GLN A 543 23.04 -21.34 11.77
CA GLN A 543 22.26 -22.52 12.14
C GLN A 543 21.16 -22.84 11.12
N THR A 544 21.02 -22.03 10.07
CA THR A 544 19.96 -22.20 9.09
C THR A 544 20.34 -23.28 8.08
N PRO A 545 19.56 -24.38 7.95
CA PRO A 545 19.80 -25.35 6.91
C PRO A 545 19.53 -24.72 5.55
N TRP A 546 20.55 -24.67 4.71
CA TRP A 546 20.45 -24.12 3.36
C TRP A 546 19.75 -25.11 2.44
N THR A 547 18.73 -24.66 1.73
CA THR A 547 17.99 -25.50 0.76
C THR A 547 18.82 -25.89 -0.46
N HIS A 548 20.02 -25.31 -0.63
CA HIS A 548 20.92 -25.52 -1.77
C HIS A 548 22.37 -25.77 -1.36
N GLY A 549 22.60 -26.75 -0.48
CA GLY A 549 23.95 -27.29 -0.29
C GLY A 549 24.74 -26.79 0.91
N GLY A 550 24.10 -26.31 1.95
CA GLY A 550 24.74 -25.96 3.22
C GLY A 550 25.12 -24.47 3.37
N PRO A 551 25.61 -24.04 4.56
CA PRO A 551 26.04 -22.68 4.79
C PRO A 551 27.18 -22.31 3.84
N PRO A 552 27.37 -21.00 3.49
CA PRO A 552 28.48 -20.55 2.71
C PRO A 552 29.76 -20.65 3.54
N GLY A 553 30.34 -21.80 3.57
CA GLY A 553 31.64 -22.11 4.17
C GLY A 553 32.35 -23.07 3.25
N GLU A 554 33.43 -22.63 2.68
CA GLU A 554 34.40 -23.46 1.93
C GLU A 554 33.87 -24.30 0.75
N SER A 555 32.73 -23.96 0.18
CA SER A 555 32.36 -24.52 -1.12
C SER A 555 33.28 -23.92 -2.17
N ALA A 556 33.99 -24.79 -2.88
CA ALA A 556 34.75 -24.41 -4.06
C ALA A 556 33.95 -23.42 -4.88
N ALA A 557 34.55 -22.31 -5.27
CA ALA A 557 33.95 -21.28 -6.05
C ALA A 557 33.10 -21.90 -7.18
N VAL A 558 31.79 -21.96 -6.99
CA VAL A 558 30.90 -22.22 -8.12
C VAL A 558 31.20 -21.09 -9.08
N PRO A 559 31.65 -21.37 -10.31
CA PRO A 559 31.89 -20.32 -11.26
C PRO A 559 30.63 -19.50 -11.30
N GLU A 560 30.77 -18.22 -11.03
CA GLU A 560 29.68 -17.25 -11.06
C GLU A 560 28.98 -17.45 -12.40
N ALA A 561 27.86 -18.17 -12.39
CA ALA A 561 27.08 -18.35 -13.61
C ALA A 561 26.80 -16.94 -14.07
N ALA A 562 27.29 -16.59 -15.27
CA ALA A 562 27.03 -15.27 -15.85
C ALA A 562 25.57 -14.98 -15.62
N ASP A 563 25.28 -13.95 -14.82
CA ASP A 563 23.92 -13.59 -14.44
C ASP A 563 23.10 -13.56 -15.72
N ALA A 564 22.08 -14.43 -15.79
CA ALA A 564 21.21 -14.44 -16.95
C ALA A 564 20.73 -12.99 -17.14
N GLN A 565 20.90 -12.46 -18.36
CA GLN A 565 20.41 -11.12 -18.69
C GLN A 565 18.96 -11.04 -18.26
N THR A 566 18.71 -10.23 -17.25
CA THR A 566 17.36 -9.98 -16.75
C THR A 566 16.82 -8.73 -17.45
N GLU A 567 15.51 -8.51 -17.41
CA GLU A 567 14.90 -7.25 -17.89
C GLU A 567 15.58 -6.02 -17.29
N GLU A 568 16.26 -6.16 -16.14
CA GLU A 568 17.01 -5.09 -15.47
C GLU A 568 18.31 -4.71 -16.21
N ASP A 569 18.83 -5.55 -17.08
CA ASP A 569 20.06 -5.33 -17.82
C ASP A 569 19.83 -4.68 -19.20
N VAL A 570 18.57 -4.45 -19.57
CA VAL A 570 18.16 -3.92 -20.89
C VAL A 570 18.30 -2.39 -21.00
N LEU A 571 18.55 -1.66 -19.91
CA LEU A 571 18.79 -0.21 -19.93
C LEU A 571 20.16 0.17 -20.47
#